data_2282494f86713d3cf832241a091233f0
#
_entry.id   2282494f86713d3cf832241a091233f0
#
_cell.length_a   1.000
_cell.length_b   1.000
_cell.length_c   1.000
_cell.angle_alpha   90.00
_cell.angle_beta   90.00
_cell.angle_gamma   90.00
#
_symmetry.space_group_name_H-M   'P 1'
#
loop_
_entity.id
_entity.type
_entity.pdbx_description
1 polymer ?
#
loop_
_entity_poly.entity_id
_entity_poly.type
_entity_poly.pdbx_seq_one_letter_code
_entity_poly.pdbx_strand_id
1 'polypeptide(L)'
;EVIHAGIYYPKGFLKSSLCLRGNALLYEWCARHEVAHRRIGKFIVAANDEECAELERIKLTAHDNGVARLDLVSAAQIRLAEPEVQAAGGLFSPATGIVDTHGLMKSFLGAAEGKGAIIACRAEVTGIAFDGRAWELEINSGAYRVGTKILINSAGLCADRIAQMAGIDIDEAGYRLKPCKGNYFTANPAPRIHHLIYPVPLKNNVGLGIHATLDLAGRVRFGPDSCYLTSGNIGDFTVDENLRHAFHESINKYLPGVSLDALSPDMSGIRPKVQGPGDPMMDFVIREEGDRGMPGLINLIGIESPGLTASLAIGDHVRELACF
;
A
#
# COMPACT_ATOMS: atom_id res chain seq x y z
N GLU A 1 3.81 6.27 -3.06
CA GLU A 1 5.11 6.95 -3.08
C GLU A 1 6.01 6.58 -1.88
N VAL A 2 5.44 6.00 -0.81
CA VAL A 2 6.20 5.66 0.41
C VAL A 2 6.84 4.28 0.29
N ILE A 3 8.14 4.21 0.59
CA ILE A 3 8.87 2.96 0.83
C ILE A 3 8.71 2.63 2.32
N HIS A 4 7.85 1.67 2.63
CA HIS A 4 7.52 1.25 3.99
C HIS A 4 8.59 0.37 4.62
N ALA A 5 8.64 0.32 5.97
CA ALA A 5 9.61 -0.45 6.74
C ALA A 5 9.01 -1.66 7.49
N GLY A 6 7.77 -2.06 7.21
CA GLY A 6 7.15 -3.27 7.78
C GLY A 6 6.77 -3.21 9.26
N ILE A 7 6.52 -2.01 9.81
CA ILE A 7 6.44 -1.74 11.26
C ILE A 7 5.16 -2.31 11.91
N TYR A 8 4.00 -2.25 11.23
CA TYR A 8 2.69 -2.35 11.89
C TYR A 8 2.00 -3.72 11.74
N TYR A 9 2.50 -4.60 10.90
CA TYR A 9 1.78 -5.81 10.51
C TYR A 9 1.95 -6.92 11.57
N PRO A 10 0.92 -7.75 11.80
CA PRO A 10 1.05 -8.91 12.68
C PRO A 10 2.16 -9.86 12.21
N LYS A 11 2.82 -10.50 13.19
CA LYS A 11 3.84 -11.51 12.90
C LYS A 11 3.25 -12.68 12.12
N GLY A 12 3.97 -13.12 11.09
CA GLY A 12 3.55 -14.22 10.22
C GLY A 12 2.74 -13.79 9.01
N PHE A 13 2.33 -12.52 8.92
CA PHE A 13 1.66 -12.02 7.72
C PHE A 13 2.65 -11.85 6.56
N LEU A 14 2.17 -12.15 5.35
CA LEU A 14 2.89 -11.86 4.11
C LEU A 14 3.17 -10.35 3.98
N LYS A 15 2.24 -9.50 4.41
CA LYS A 15 2.45 -8.04 4.49
C LYS A 15 3.72 -7.68 5.25
N SER A 16 4.02 -8.37 6.36
CA SER A 16 5.21 -8.14 7.16
C SER A 16 6.48 -8.59 6.45
N SER A 17 6.56 -9.89 6.13
CA SER A 17 7.77 -10.50 5.56
C SER A 17 8.12 -9.94 4.18
N LEU A 18 7.11 -9.79 3.29
CA LEU A 18 7.32 -9.26 1.95
C LEU A 18 7.62 -7.75 1.95
N CYS A 19 7.09 -6.98 2.92
CA CYS A 19 7.45 -5.57 3.06
C CYS A 19 8.91 -5.38 3.50
N LEU A 20 9.37 -6.15 4.47
CA LEU A 20 10.76 -6.10 4.93
C LEU A 20 11.74 -6.45 3.82
N ARG A 21 11.52 -7.60 3.16
CA ARG A 21 12.34 -8.03 2.02
C ARG A 21 12.24 -7.04 0.87
N GLY A 22 11.03 -6.57 0.56
CA GLY A 22 10.74 -5.62 -0.51
C GLY A 22 11.39 -4.26 -0.28
N ASN A 23 11.47 -3.77 0.96
CA ASN A 23 12.17 -2.52 1.28
C ASN A 23 13.62 -2.55 0.81
N ALA A 24 14.36 -3.60 1.17
CA ALA A 24 15.76 -3.75 0.76
C ALA A 24 15.91 -3.87 -0.77
N LEU A 25 15.11 -4.75 -1.38
CA LEU A 25 15.11 -4.97 -2.84
C LEU A 25 14.74 -3.69 -3.61
N LEU A 26 13.79 -2.92 -3.12
CA LEU A 26 13.33 -1.71 -3.79
C LEU A 26 14.38 -0.62 -3.79
N TYR A 27 15.08 -0.40 -2.67
CA TYR A 27 16.21 0.55 -2.64
C TYR A 27 17.34 0.11 -3.57
N GLU A 28 17.68 -1.19 -3.58
CA GLU A 28 18.70 -1.73 -4.49
C GLU A 28 18.29 -1.57 -5.96
N TRP A 29 17.02 -1.88 -6.28
CA TRP A 29 16.46 -1.71 -7.61
C TRP A 29 16.52 -0.26 -8.07
N CYS A 30 16.03 0.67 -7.25
CA CYS A 30 16.01 2.09 -7.57
C CYS A 30 17.41 2.64 -7.81
N ALA A 31 18.40 2.24 -7.01
CA ALA A 31 19.78 2.64 -7.21
C ALA A 31 20.37 2.09 -8.52
N ARG A 32 20.08 0.81 -8.86
CA ARG A 32 20.57 0.15 -10.06
C ARG A 32 19.95 0.69 -11.36
N HIS A 33 18.66 1.07 -11.30
CA HIS A 33 17.89 1.51 -12.46
C HIS A 33 17.66 3.02 -12.51
N GLU A 34 18.39 3.78 -11.70
CA GLU A 34 18.35 5.27 -11.65
C GLU A 34 16.93 5.81 -11.39
N VAL A 35 16.10 5.07 -10.65
CA VAL A 35 14.79 5.53 -10.23
C VAL A 35 14.93 6.50 -9.08
N ALA A 36 14.36 7.70 -9.22
CA ALA A 36 14.44 8.74 -8.20
C ALA A 36 13.79 8.28 -6.89
N HIS A 37 14.55 8.33 -5.80
CA HIS A 37 14.11 7.94 -4.47
C HIS A 37 14.92 8.63 -3.40
N ARG A 38 14.39 8.74 -2.17
CA ARG A 38 15.11 9.27 -1.01
C ARG A 38 14.74 8.51 0.25
N ARG A 39 15.75 8.16 1.05
CA ARG A 39 15.57 7.57 2.37
C ARG A 39 15.50 8.70 3.40
N ILE A 40 14.32 9.32 3.51
CA ILE A 40 14.12 10.51 4.35
C ILE A 40 13.73 10.17 5.79
N GLY A 41 13.41 8.90 6.10
CA GLY A 41 12.93 8.51 7.42
C GLY A 41 11.47 8.89 7.68
N LYS A 42 10.97 8.37 8.81
CA LYS A 42 9.61 8.60 9.28
C LYS A 42 9.57 8.72 10.79
N PHE A 43 8.91 9.73 11.32
CA PHE A 43 8.49 9.79 12.70
C PHE A 43 7.08 9.21 12.86
N ILE A 44 6.88 8.37 13.87
CA ILE A 44 5.56 7.99 14.40
C ILE A 44 5.42 8.78 15.69
N VAL A 45 4.47 9.71 15.74
CA VAL A 45 4.37 10.69 16.81
C VAL A 45 3.16 10.42 17.71
N ALA A 46 3.37 10.50 19.02
CA ALA A 46 2.35 10.41 20.04
C ALA A 46 1.98 11.82 20.52
N ALA A 47 0.68 12.13 20.58
CA ALA A 47 0.18 13.43 21.01
C ALA A 47 0.13 13.56 22.54
N ASN A 48 0.08 12.46 23.29
CA ASN A 48 -0.07 12.40 24.73
C ASN A 48 0.58 11.15 25.33
N ASP A 49 0.56 11.03 26.67
CA ASP A 49 1.18 9.90 27.39
C ASP A 49 0.51 8.54 27.09
N GLU A 50 -0.80 8.52 26.84
CA GLU A 50 -1.51 7.29 26.48
C GLU A 50 -1.02 6.74 25.13
N GLU A 51 -0.83 7.62 24.15
CA GLU A 51 -0.26 7.26 22.85
C GLU A 51 1.23 6.90 22.96
N CYS A 52 1.97 7.46 23.93
CA CYS A 52 3.36 7.05 24.19
C CYS A 52 3.46 5.59 24.63
N ALA A 53 2.50 5.08 25.41
CA ALA A 53 2.47 3.66 25.78
C ALA A 53 2.27 2.75 24.54
N GLU A 54 1.52 3.22 23.54
CA GLU A 54 1.32 2.50 22.28
C GLU A 54 2.60 2.44 21.42
N LEU A 55 3.49 3.43 21.51
CA LEU A 55 4.78 3.42 20.81
C LEU A 55 5.64 2.21 21.21
N GLU A 56 5.67 1.85 22.50
CA GLU A 56 6.40 0.66 22.96
C GLU A 56 5.83 -0.62 22.33
N ARG A 57 4.51 -0.75 22.28
CA ARG A 57 3.86 -1.90 21.63
C ARG A 57 4.18 -1.98 20.13
N ILE A 58 4.16 -0.85 19.44
CA ILE A 58 4.54 -0.76 18.02
C ILE A 58 6.01 -1.18 17.85
N LYS A 59 6.90 -0.72 18.74
CA LYS A 59 8.32 -1.06 18.69
C LYS A 59 8.57 -2.56 18.90
N LEU A 60 7.87 -3.19 19.84
CA LEU A 60 7.94 -4.62 20.07
C LEU A 60 7.45 -5.42 18.86
N THR A 61 6.30 -5.05 18.30
CA THR A 61 5.77 -5.67 17.07
C THR A 61 6.76 -5.56 15.91
N ALA A 62 7.34 -4.39 15.70
CA ALA A 62 8.32 -4.17 14.66
C ALA A 62 9.59 -5.00 14.86
N HIS A 63 10.09 -5.09 16.10
CA HIS A 63 11.23 -5.94 16.47
C HIS A 63 10.94 -7.42 16.18
N ASP A 64 9.77 -7.92 16.58
CA ASP A 64 9.35 -9.31 16.37
C ASP A 64 9.19 -9.66 14.89
N ASN A 65 8.92 -8.65 14.05
CA ASN A 65 8.89 -8.77 12.60
C ASN A 65 10.28 -8.70 11.95
N GLY A 66 11.33 -8.37 12.70
CA GLY A 66 12.69 -8.24 12.17
C GLY A 66 13.02 -6.86 11.59
N VAL A 67 12.28 -5.81 11.98
CA VAL A 67 12.65 -4.42 11.62
C VAL A 67 13.97 -4.07 12.31
N ALA A 68 15.02 -3.84 11.52
CA ALA A 68 16.39 -3.73 12.03
C ALA A 68 16.60 -2.52 12.97
N ARG A 69 15.86 -1.41 12.72
CA ARG A 69 16.01 -0.19 13.51
C ARG A 69 14.72 0.59 13.60
N LEU A 70 14.27 0.84 14.81
CA LEU A 70 13.16 1.70 15.17
C LEU A 70 13.47 2.33 16.53
N ASP A 71 13.86 3.60 16.53
CA ASP A 71 14.40 4.27 17.72
C ASP A 71 13.29 5.03 18.46
N LEU A 72 13.19 4.87 19.78
CA LEU A 72 12.41 5.77 20.62
C LEU A 72 13.06 7.16 20.63
N VAL A 73 12.25 8.19 20.46
CA VAL A 73 12.70 9.58 20.45
C VAL A 73 11.83 10.44 21.37
N SER A 74 12.48 11.34 22.08
CA SER A 74 11.78 12.31 22.94
C SER A 74 11.15 13.45 22.15
N ALA A 75 10.20 14.15 22.79
CA ALA A 75 9.61 15.38 22.25
C ALA A 75 10.67 16.43 21.84
N ALA A 76 11.75 16.54 22.63
CA ALA A 76 12.84 17.48 22.33
C ALA A 76 13.62 17.09 21.06
N GLN A 77 13.86 15.80 20.85
CA GLN A 77 14.54 15.29 19.64
C GLN A 77 13.66 15.47 18.40
N ILE A 78 12.34 15.23 18.51
CA ILE A 78 11.39 15.48 17.42
C ILE A 78 11.38 16.97 17.06
N ARG A 79 11.26 17.85 18.05
CA ARG A 79 11.23 19.33 17.83
C ARG A 79 12.52 19.85 17.20
N LEU A 80 13.67 19.24 17.55
CA LEU A 80 14.96 19.61 16.93
C LEU A 80 15.00 19.23 15.45
N ALA A 81 14.45 18.06 15.07
CA ALA A 81 14.41 17.58 13.69
C ALA A 81 13.28 18.22 12.87
N GLU A 82 12.13 18.45 13.51
CA GLU A 82 10.88 18.93 12.92
C GLU A 82 10.27 20.03 13.81
N PRO A 83 10.71 21.28 13.69
CA PRO A 83 10.31 22.36 14.60
C PRO A 83 8.81 22.66 14.63
N GLU A 84 8.09 22.37 13.55
CA GLU A 84 6.65 22.61 13.44
C GLU A 84 5.80 21.44 14.00
N VAL A 85 6.42 20.29 14.30
CA VAL A 85 5.73 19.11 14.84
C VAL A 85 5.62 19.19 16.37
N GLN A 86 4.41 19.02 16.88
CA GLN A 86 4.15 18.84 18.31
C GLN A 86 3.89 17.37 18.62
N ALA A 87 4.61 16.84 19.61
CA ALA A 87 4.47 15.48 20.08
C ALA A 87 4.96 15.35 21.53
N ALA A 88 4.37 14.42 22.28
CA ALA A 88 4.84 14.02 23.61
C ALA A 88 6.06 13.08 23.52
N GLY A 89 6.17 12.32 22.44
CA GLY A 89 7.26 11.40 22.12
C GLY A 89 7.01 10.74 20.77
N GLY A 90 7.89 9.83 20.35
CA GLY A 90 7.73 9.13 19.09
C GLY A 90 8.70 7.99 18.84
N LEU A 91 8.56 7.39 17.67
CA LEU A 91 9.48 6.43 17.09
C LEU A 91 10.06 7.00 15.80
N PHE A 92 11.35 6.80 15.58
CA PHE A 92 12.01 7.15 14.33
C PHE A 92 12.38 5.89 13.53
N SER A 93 11.89 5.81 12.30
CA SER A 93 12.18 4.73 11.34
C SER A 93 13.10 5.24 10.23
N PRO A 94 14.41 4.98 10.28
CA PRO A 94 15.35 5.45 9.26
C PRO A 94 15.24 4.69 7.93
N ALA A 95 14.63 3.50 7.91
CA ALA A 95 14.48 2.69 6.71
C ALA A 95 13.31 3.11 5.81
N THR A 96 12.43 3.99 6.30
CA THR A 96 11.31 4.52 5.52
C THR A 96 11.81 5.59 4.54
N GLY A 97 11.22 5.65 3.35
CA GLY A 97 11.57 6.63 2.34
C GLY A 97 10.45 6.93 1.35
N ILE A 98 10.81 7.59 0.27
CA ILE A 98 9.91 7.97 -0.83
C ILE A 98 10.53 7.59 -2.17
N VAL A 99 9.68 7.33 -3.16
CA VAL A 99 10.09 6.89 -4.51
C VAL A 99 9.20 7.52 -5.57
N ASP A 100 9.78 7.81 -6.74
CA ASP A 100 8.99 8.07 -7.95
C ASP A 100 8.32 6.78 -8.42
N THR A 101 7.02 6.68 -8.16
CA THR A 101 6.24 5.48 -8.51
C THR A 101 6.09 5.29 -10.02
N HIS A 102 6.02 6.36 -10.79
CA HIS A 102 5.93 6.28 -12.25
C HIS A 102 7.25 5.84 -12.88
N GLY A 103 8.38 6.42 -12.41
CA GLY A 103 9.72 5.98 -12.79
C GLY A 103 9.96 4.53 -12.42
N LEU A 104 9.52 4.10 -11.25
CA LEU A 104 9.60 2.70 -10.80
C LEU A 104 8.83 1.76 -11.72
N MET A 105 7.56 2.06 -12.04
CA MET A 105 6.76 1.25 -12.97
C MET A 105 7.39 1.18 -14.35
N LYS A 106 7.90 2.29 -14.89
CA LYS A 106 8.61 2.32 -16.17
C LYS A 106 9.87 1.46 -16.13
N SER A 107 10.63 1.49 -15.03
CA SER A 107 11.84 0.66 -14.90
C SER A 107 11.51 -0.83 -14.86
N PHE A 108 10.42 -1.23 -14.19
CA PHE A 108 9.93 -2.62 -14.19
C PHE A 108 9.50 -3.04 -15.59
N LEU A 109 8.73 -2.19 -16.28
CA LEU A 109 8.30 -2.44 -17.66
C LEU A 109 9.50 -2.65 -18.59
N GLY A 110 10.45 -1.72 -18.60
CA GLY A 110 11.64 -1.82 -19.45
C GLY A 110 12.49 -3.06 -19.15
N ALA A 111 12.61 -3.43 -17.85
CA ALA A 111 13.33 -4.65 -17.47
C ALA A 111 12.59 -5.93 -17.92
N ALA A 112 11.27 -5.95 -17.86
CA ALA A 112 10.45 -7.07 -18.30
C ALA A 112 10.51 -7.21 -19.84
N GLU A 113 10.32 -6.13 -20.58
CA GLU A 113 10.44 -6.11 -22.05
C GLU A 113 11.83 -6.52 -22.53
N GLY A 114 12.88 -6.08 -21.82
CA GLY A 114 14.26 -6.50 -22.07
C GLY A 114 14.51 -8.02 -21.86
N LYS A 115 13.57 -8.71 -21.19
CA LYS A 115 13.55 -10.18 -21.04
C LYS A 115 12.54 -10.86 -21.95
N GLY A 116 11.93 -10.14 -22.89
CA GLY A 116 10.99 -10.66 -23.87
C GLY A 116 9.53 -10.67 -23.42
N ALA A 117 9.18 -10.03 -22.29
CA ALA A 117 7.79 -9.84 -21.91
C ALA A 117 7.06 -8.90 -22.90
N ILE A 118 5.79 -9.17 -23.14
CA ILE A 118 4.93 -8.36 -24.01
C ILE A 118 3.85 -7.71 -23.16
N ILE A 119 3.70 -6.40 -23.26
CA ILE A 119 2.58 -5.65 -22.67
C ILE A 119 1.52 -5.40 -23.73
N ALA A 120 0.33 -5.94 -23.51
CA ALA A 120 -0.83 -5.72 -24.36
C ALA A 120 -1.79 -4.72 -23.69
N CYS A 121 -1.73 -3.45 -24.09
CA CYS A 121 -2.69 -2.44 -23.64
C CYS A 121 -4.05 -2.59 -24.38
N ARG A 122 -5.15 -2.15 -23.73
CA ARG A 122 -6.52 -2.27 -24.27
C ARG A 122 -6.91 -3.73 -24.57
N ALA A 123 -6.39 -4.66 -23.78
CA ALA A 123 -6.65 -6.08 -23.87
C ALA A 123 -7.42 -6.51 -22.60
N GLU A 124 -8.71 -6.25 -22.57
CA GLU A 124 -9.58 -6.60 -21.44
C GLU A 124 -9.84 -8.10 -21.44
N VAL A 125 -9.57 -8.77 -20.31
CA VAL A 125 -9.94 -10.17 -20.11
C VAL A 125 -11.44 -10.23 -19.85
N THR A 126 -12.20 -10.87 -20.75
CA THR A 126 -13.65 -10.98 -20.69
C THR A 126 -14.16 -12.39 -20.46
N GLY A 127 -13.28 -13.39 -20.51
CA GLY A 127 -13.58 -14.77 -20.20
C GLY A 127 -12.31 -15.55 -19.84
N ILE A 128 -12.45 -16.55 -18.98
CA ILE A 128 -11.37 -17.46 -18.57
C ILE A 128 -11.94 -18.88 -18.54
N ALA A 129 -11.27 -19.82 -19.17
CA ALA A 129 -11.61 -21.24 -19.15
C ALA A 129 -10.37 -22.09 -18.91
N PHE A 130 -10.54 -23.23 -18.22
CA PHE A 130 -9.51 -24.23 -18.02
C PHE A 130 -9.93 -25.54 -18.66
N ASP A 131 -9.12 -26.10 -19.56
CA ASP A 131 -9.43 -27.33 -20.30
C ASP A 131 -8.90 -28.60 -19.60
N GLY A 132 -8.37 -28.47 -18.39
CA GLY A 132 -7.70 -29.53 -17.66
C GLY A 132 -6.18 -29.59 -17.88
N ARG A 133 -5.62 -28.78 -18.79
CA ARG A 133 -4.19 -28.72 -19.12
C ARG A 133 -3.64 -27.29 -19.23
N ALA A 134 -4.46 -26.38 -19.76
CA ALA A 134 -4.09 -24.99 -19.99
C ALA A 134 -5.27 -24.06 -19.74
N TRP A 135 -4.94 -22.82 -19.46
CA TRP A 135 -5.87 -21.72 -19.34
C TRP A 135 -6.08 -21.06 -20.71
N GLU A 136 -7.31 -20.78 -21.08
CA GLU A 136 -7.67 -19.95 -22.23
C GLU A 136 -8.30 -18.64 -21.73
N LEU A 137 -7.77 -17.53 -22.16
CA LEU A 137 -8.31 -16.20 -21.88
C LEU A 137 -8.99 -15.67 -23.13
N GLU A 138 -10.24 -15.25 -22.97
CA GLU A 138 -10.96 -14.47 -23.97
C GLU A 138 -10.67 -12.98 -23.76
N ILE A 139 -10.29 -12.30 -24.84
CA ILE A 139 -9.90 -10.88 -24.80
C ILE A 139 -10.87 -10.06 -25.63
N ASN A 140 -11.31 -8.93 -25.05
CA ASN A 140 -12.21 -7.96 -25.70
C ASN A 140 -13.45 -8.64 -26.32
N SER A 141 -14.19 -9.41 -25.51
CA SER A 141 -15.41 -10.12 -25.91
C SER A 141 -15.22 -11.04 -27.13
N GLY A 142 -14.11 -11.77 -27.13
CA GLY A 142 -13.83 -12.77 -28.16
C GLY A 142 -13.09 -12.25 -29.38
N ALA A 143 -12.59 -11.01 -29.37
CA ALA A 143 -11.78 -10.49 -30.47
C ALA A 143 -10.54 -11.35 -30.74
N TYR A 144 -9.95 -11.92 -29.70
CA TYR A 144 -8.89 -12.94 -29.78
C TYR A 144 -8.80 -13.74 -28.48
N ARG A 145 -8.06 -14.86 -28.53
CA ARG A 145 -7.84 -15.75 -27.39
C ARG A 145 -6.36 -15.97 -27.13
N VAL A 146 -6.01 -16.15 -25.87
CA VAL A 146 -4.63 -16.40 -25.42
C VAL A 146 -4.63 -17.63 -24.56
N GLY A 147 -3.81 -18.63 -24.94
CA GLY A 147 -3.57 -19.84 -24.16
C GLY A 147 -2.33 -19.70 -23.28
N THR A 148 -2.40 -20.18 -22.03
CA THR A 148 -1.24 -20.21 -21.12
C THR A 148 -1.32 -21.41 -20.17
N LYS A 149 -0.16 -21.89 -19.70
CA LYS A 149 -0.10 -22.90 -18.64
C LYS A 149 -0.13 -22.30 -17.24
N ILE A 150 0.34 -21.05 -17.11
CA ILE A 150 0.39 -20.32 -15.83
C ILE A 150 -0.35 -19.01 -16.03
N LEU A 151 -1.39 -18.79 -15.25
CA LEU A 151 -2.19 -17.58 -15.21
C LEU A 151 -1.98 -16.88 -13.88
N ILE A 152 -1.44 -15.66 -13.90
CA ILE A 152 -1.21 -14.86 -12.71
C ILE A 152 -2.22 -13.72 -12.69
N ASN A 153 -3.14 -13.76 -11.73
CA ASN A 153 -4.11 -12.71 -11.50
C ASN A 153 -3.54 -11.63 -10.59
N SER A 154 -3.11 -10.53 -11.15
CA SER A 154 -2.66 -9.32 -10.43
C SER A 154 -3.52 -8.09 -10.78
N ALA A 155 -4.83 -8.30 -10.96
CA ALA A 155 -5.77 -7.30 -11.47
C ALA A 155 -6.19 -6.20 -10.46
N GLY A 156 -5.56 -6.12 -9.28
CA GLY A 156 -5.79 -5.05 -8.30
C GLY A 156 -7.24 -4.97 -7.85
N LEU A 157 -7.94 -3.86 -8.14
CA LEU A 157 -9.36 -3.66 -7.78
C LEU A 157 -10.34 -4.61 -8.50
N CYS A 158 -9.88 -5.36 -9.51
CA CYS A 158 -10.67 -6.34 -10.24
C CYS A 158 -10.21 -7.78 -9.98
N ALA A 159 -9.32 -8.00 -9.01
CA ALA A 159 -8.70 -9.31 -8.80
C ALA A 159 -9.73 -10.38 -8.35
N ASP A 160 -10.71 -10.01 -7.55
CA ASP A 160 -11.83 -10.90 -7.17
C ASP A 160 -12.70 -11.28 -8.37
N ARG A 161 -12.96 -10.35 -9.28
CA ARG A 161 -13.73 -10.61 -10.52
C ARG A 161 -12.99 -11.57 -11.45
N ILE A 162 -11.69 -11.41 -11.59
CA ILE A 162 -10.85 -12.33 -12.36
C ILE A 162 -10.84 -13.73 -11.72
N ALA A 163 -10.72 -13.82 -10.40
CA ALA A 163 -10.82 -15.10 -9.69
C ALA A 163 -12.19 -15.76 -9.88
N GLN A 164 -13.28 -14.98 -9.79
CA GLN A 164 -14.64 -15.47 -10.05
C GLN A 164 -14.83 -15.92 -11.50
N MET A 165 -14.27 -15.18 -12.46
CA MET A 165 -14.30 -15.54 -13.89
C MET A 165 -13.56 -16.86 -14.16
N ALA A 166 -12.50 -17.15 -13.41
CA ALA A 166 -11.79 -18.41 -13.46
C ALA A 166 -12.53 -19.58 -12.77
N GLY A 167 -13.69 -19.33 -12.15
CA GLY A 167 -14.53 -20.36 -11.53
C GLY A 167 -14.41 -20.47 -9.99
N ILE A 168 -13.71 -19.56 -9.33
CA ILE A 168 -13.62 -19.55 -7.86
C ILE A 168 -14.88 -18.91 -7.25
N ASP A 169 -15.48 -19.59 -6.28
CA ASP A 169 -16.44 -18.95 -5.38
C ASP A 169 -15.69 -17.99 -4.45
N ILE A 170 -15.77 -16.70 -4.78
CA ILE A 170 -15.00 -15.66 -4.08
C ILE A 170 -15.48 -15.38 -2.65
N ASP A 171 -16.71 -15.77 -2.31
CA ASP A 171 -17.24 -15.64 -0.95
C ASP A 171 -16.75 -16.78 -0.07
N GLU A 172 -16.82 -18.01 -0.55
CA GLU A 172 -16.27 -19.18 0.14
C GLU A 172 -14.75 -19.08 0.29
N ALA A 173 -14.06 -18.59 -0.74
CA ALA A 173 -12.62 -18.41 -0.73
C ALA A 173 -12.15 -17.21 0.14
N GLY A 174 -13.04 -16.31 0.52
CA GLY A 174 -12.70 -15.08 1.24
C GLY A 174 -11.98 -14.03 0.36
N TYR A 175 -12.21 -14.09 -0.94
CA TYR A 175 -11.51 -13.23 -1.93
C TYR A 175 -12.26 -11.95 -2.28
N ARG A 176 -13.53 -11.84 -1.87
CA ARG A 176 -14.35 -10.66 -2.20
C ARG A 176 -13.70 -9.39 -1.69
N LEU A 177 -13.41 -8.48 -2.61
CA LEU A 177 -12.83 -7.18 -2.31
C LEU A 177 -13.87 -6.22 -1.73
N LYS A 178 -13.43 -5.42 -0.78
CA LYS A 178 -14.15 -4.34 -0.11
C LYS A 178 -13.39 -3.04 -0.38
N PRO A 179 -13.61 -2.39 -1.53
CA PRO A 179 -12.83 -1.22 -1.93
C PRO A 179 -12.90 -0.11 -0.91
N CYS A 180 -11.74 0.44 -0.54
CA CYS A 180 -11.63 1.48 0.47
C CYS A 180 -10.87 2.68 -0.09
N LYS A 181 -11.60 3.77 -0.33
CA LYS A 181 -11.06 5.04 -0.82
C LYS A 181 -10.22 5.70 0.26
N GLY A 182 -9.13 6.32 -0.15
CA GLY A 182 -8.29 7.18 0.68
C GLY A 182 -8.17 8.54 0.02
N ASN A 183 -8.67 9.56 0.69
CA ASN A 183 -8.61 10.94 0.22
C ASN A 183 -7.35 11.61 0.75
N TYR A 184 -6.85 12.58 0.01
CA TYR A 184 -5.69 13.39 0.36
C TYR A 184 -6.01 14.87 0.19
N PHE A 185 -5.44 15.65 1.10
CA PHE A 185 -5.45 17.12 1.07
C PHE A 185 -4.01 17.62 1.00
N THR A 186 -3.84 18.81 0.45
CA THR A 186 -2.59 19.59 0.52
C THR A 186 -2.83 20.87 1.31
N ALA A 187 -1.78 21.59 1.70
CA ALA A 187 -1.88 22.88 2.37
C ALA A 187 -1.09 23.95 1.65
N ASN A 188 -1.60 25.18 1.64
CA ASN A 188 -0.89 26.37 1.16
C ASN A 188 -1.14 27.54 2.11
N PRO A 189 -0.12 28.07 2.84
CA PRO A 189 1.26 27.58 2.83
C PRO A 189 1.38 26.16 3.43
N ALA A 190 2.31 25.37 2.88
CA ALA A 190 2.61 24.06 3.42
C ALA A 190 3.53 24.15 4.64
N PRO A 191 3.37 23.26 5.66
CA PRO A 191 4.31 23.19 6.77
C PRO A 191 5.69 22.73 6.26
N ARG A 192 6.73 23.20 6.96
CA ARG A 192 8.12 22.81 6.65
C ARG A 192 8.48 21.56 7.45
N ILE A 193 8.36 20.41 6.80
CA ILE A 193 8.78 19.11 7.33
C ILE A 193 9.83 18.47 6.41
N HIS A 194 10.68 17.63 6.99
CA HIS A 194 11.79 16.97 6.29
C HIS A 194 11.64 15.45 6.26
N HIS A 195 10.82 14.90 7.15
CA HIS A 195 10.52 13.48 7.30
C HIS A 195 9.02 13.23 7.11
N LEU A 196 8.64 11.99 6.91
CA LEU A 196 7.24 11.59 6.98
C LEU A 196 6.77 11.64 8.44
N ILE A 197 5.60 12.23 8.69
CA ILE A 197 5.05 12.32 10.05
C ILE A 197 3.74 11.54 10.11
N TYR A 198 3.71 10.51 10.91
CA TYR A 198 2.56 9.63 11.10
C TYR A 198 2.10 9.72 12.55
N PRO A 199 0.83 9.98 12.84
CA PRO A 199 0.33 9.81 14.20
C PRO A 199 0.34 8.32 14.59
N VAL A 200 0.27 8.05 15.89
CA VAL A 200 0.00 6.70 16.39
C VAL A 200 -1.30 6.18 15.78
N PRO A 201 -1.36 4.92 15.30
CA PRO A 201 -2.56 4.33 14.70
C PRO A 201 -3.77 4.37 15.65
N LEU A 202 -4.95 4.63 15.08
CA LEU A 202 -6.19 4.62 15.86
C LEU A 202 -6.54 3.22 16.38
N LYS A 203 -7.04 3.12 17.62
CA LYS A 203 -7.39 1.85 18.29
C LYS A 203 -8.48 1.03 17.59
N ASN A 204 -9.27 1.64 16.70
CA ASN A 204 -10.42 1.02 16.03
C ASN A 204 -10.10 0.34 14.70
N ASN A 205 -8.83 0.17 14.33
CA ASN A 205 -8.37 -0.43 13.07
C ASN A 205 -8.95 0.19 11.77
N VAL A 206 -9.58 1.36 11.86
CA VAL A 206 -10.19 2.02 10.68
C VAL A 206 -9.13 2.66 9.77
N GLY A 207 -7.90 2.84 10.27
CA GLY A 207 -6.76 3.37 9.50
C GLY A 207 -5.61 3.79 10.41
N LEU A 208 -4.52 4.23 9.78
CA LEU A 208 -3.32 4.71 10.48
C LEU A 208 -3.41 6.20 10.90
N GLY A 209 -4.57 6.83 10.78
CA GLY A 209 -4.72 8.29 10.94
C GLY A 209 -4.31 9.06 9.68
N ILE A 210 -4.47 10.38 9.72
CA ILE A 210 -4.04 11.28 8.64
C ILE A 210 -2.54 11.53 8.78
N HIS A 211 -1.78 11.09 7.81
CA HIS A 211 -0.32 11.26 7.75
C HIS A 211 0.05 12.59 7.10
N ALA A 212 1.22 13.14 7.40
CA ALA A 212 1.89 14.12 6.55
C ALA A 212 2.99 13.40 5.77
N THR A 213 2.89 13.42 4.44
CA THR A 213 3.83 12.77 3.52
C THR A 213 4.47 13.81 2.62
N LEU A 214 5.72 13.53 2.20
CA LEU A 214 6.47 14.34 1.25
C LEU A 214 6.58 13.59 -0.08
N ASP A 215 6.48 14.32 -1.19
CA ASP A 215 6.95 13.83 -2.47
C ASP A 215 8.42 14.24 -2.73
N LEU A 216 8.98 13.79 -3.85
CA LEU A 216 10.37 14.10 -4.22
C LEU A 216 10.61 15.60 -4.51
N ALA A 217 9.57 16.35 -4.83
CA ALA A 217 9.61 17.80 -5.00
C ALA A 217 9.46 18.57 -3.67
N GLY A 218 9.22 17.88 -2.57
CA GLY A 218 9.03 18.47 -1.25
C GLY A 218 7.60 18.97 -0.98
N ARG A 219 6.62 18.61 -1.81
CA ARG A 219 5.21 18.94 -1.54
C ARG A 219 4.69 18.07 -0.40
N VAL A 220 3.94 18.68 0.49
CA VAL A 220 3.31 17.99 1.63
C VAL A 220 1.88 17.59 1.25
N ARG A 221 1.54 16.33 1.50
CA ARG A 221 0.19 15.78 1.41
C ARG A 221 -0.23 15.22 2.73
N PHE A 222 -1.50 15.43 3.07
CA PHE A 222 -2.15 14.88 4.25
C PHE A 222 -3.12 13.79 3.85
N GLY A 223 -3.01 12.63 4.48
CA GLY A 223 -3.82 11.46 4.15
C GLY A 223 -3.06 10.15 4.20
N PRO A 224 -3.73 9.07 3.84
CA PRO A 224 -5.15 9.01 3.48
C PRO A 224 -6.08 8.87 4.69
N ASP A 225 -7.35 9.20 4.48
CA ASP A 225 -8.44 8.70 5.31
C ASP A 225 -8.86 7.27 4.92
N SER A 226 -9.99 6.79 5.40
CA SER A 226 -10.55 5.47 5.09
C SER A 226 -12.05 5.55 4.90
N CYS A 227 -12.49 5.45 3.64
CA CYS A 227 -13.89 5.46 3.25
C CYS A 227 -14.20 4.21 2.41
N TYR A 228 -14.95 3.25 2.97
CA TYR A 228 -15.39 2.08 2.23
C TYR A 228 -16.45 2.44 1.19
N LEU A 229 -16.27 1.97 -0.03
CA LEU A 229 -17.17 2.25 -1.14
C LEU A 229 -18.23 1.16 -1.28
N THR A 230 -19.45 1.58 -1.64
CA THR A 230 -20.48 0.64 -2.10
C THR A 230 -20.11 0.08 -3.48
N SER A 231 -20.57 -1.13 -3.80
CA SER A 231 -20.36 -1.75 -5.11
C SER A 231 -20.82 -0.82 -6.24
N GLY A 232 -19.94 -0.52 -7.19
CA GLY A 232 -20.22 0.35 -8.34
C GLY A 232 -19.43 1.67 -8.37
N ASN A 233 -18.90 2.15 -7.25
CA ASN A 233 -18.20 3.44 -7.18
C ASN A 233 -16.65 3.34 -7.27
N ILE A 234 -16.09 2.26 -7.79
CA ILE A 234 -14.63 2.06 -7.87
C ILE A 234 -13.93 2.98 -8.91
N GLY A 235 -14.68 3.74 -9.67
CA GLY A 235 -14.14 4.72 -10.63
C GLY A 235 -14.21 6.17 -10.15
N ASP A 236 -14.77 6.45 -8.98
CA ASP A 236 -14.85 7.80 -8.43
C ASP A 236 -13.63 8.17 -7.60
N PHE A 237 -12.77 9.00 -8.17
CA PHE A 237 -11.55 9.53 -7.54
C PHE A 237 -11.71 11.00 -7.08
N THR A 238 -12.92 11.56 -7.07
CA THR A 238 -13.16 12.92 -6.57
C THR A 238 -12.90 12.98 -5.05
N VAL A 239 -12.31 14.07 -4.57
CA VAL A 239 -12.11 14.30 -3.13
C VAL A 239 -13.23 15.22 -2.64
N ASP A 240 -14.00 14.77 -1.65
CA ASP A 240 -15.06 15.58 -1.05
C ASP A 240 -14.46 16.71 -0.20
N GLU A 241 -14.75 17.95 -0.57
CA GLU A 241 -14.29 19.14 0.13
C GLU A 241 -14.81 19.24 1.57
N ASN A 242 -15.96 18.64 1.87
CA ASN A 242 -16.53 18.60 3.21
C ASN A 242 -15.67 17.83 4.23
N LEU A 243 -14.74 16.99 3.76
CA LEU A 243 -13.78 16.30 4.62
C LEU A 243 -12.72 17.23 5.23
N ARG A 244 -12.61 18.48 4.75
CA ARG A 244 -11.59 19.47 5.17
C ARG A 244 -11.54 19.63 6.68
N HIS A 245 -12.68 19.73 7.36
CA HIS A 245 -12.74 19.89 8.82
C HIS A 245 -12.16 18.66 9.56
N ALA A 246 -12.53 17.46 9.17
CA ALA A 246 -12.02 16.23 9.78
C ALA A 246 -10.51 16.05 9.55
N PHE A 247 -10.02 16.42 8.36
CA PHE A 247 -8.59 16.45 8.08
C PHE A 247 -7.86 17.45 8.96
N HIS A 248 -8.38 18.69 9.06
CA HIS A 248 -7.82 19.73 9.89
C HIS A 248 -7.72 19.31 11.35
N GLU A 249 -8.78 18.78 11.96
CA GLU A 249 -8.77 18.26 13.32
C GLU A 249 -7.71 17.18 13.54
N SER A 250 -7.55 16.28 12.58
CA SER A 250 -6.55 15.20 12.65
C SER A 250 -5.12 15.72 12.52
N ILE A 251 -4.87 16.64 11.59
CA ILE A 251 -3.57 17.27 11.33
C ILE A 251 -3.12 18.10 12.53
N ASN A 252 -4.02 18.90 13.11
CA ASN A 252 -3.70 19.79 14.21
C ASN A 252 -3.25 19.09 15.50
N LYS A 253 -3.49 17.79 15.64
CA LYS A 253 -2.96 17.00 16.77
C LYS A 253 -1.44 16.97 16.80
N TYR A 254 -0.78 17.10 15.64
CA TYR A 254 0.69 17.02 15.53
C TYR A 254 1.32 18.15 14.70
N LEU A 255 0.53 18.90 13.92
CA LEU A 255 0.95 20.08 13.14
C LEU A 255 -0.06 21.24 13.35
N PRO A 256 -0.10 21.86 14.54
CA PRO A 256 -1.10 22.86 14.90
C PRO A 256 -0.98 24.18 14.15
N GLY A 257 0.11 24.39 13.40
CA GLY A 257 0.28 25.58 12.55
C GLY A 257 -0.46 25.52 11.21
N VAL A 258 -1.05 24.37 10.84
CA VAL A 258 -1.83 24.24 9.60
C VAL A 258 -3.24 24.77 9.83
N SER A 259 -3.60 25.87 9.15
CA SER A 259 -4.94 26.44 9.26
C SER A 259 -5.95 25.70 8.38
N LEU A 260 -7.23 25.77 8.77
CA LEU A 260 -8.32 25.15 7.99
C LEU A 260 -8.37 25.70 6.56
N ASP A 261 -8.22 27.01 6.39
CA ASP A 261 -8.31 27.68 5.08
C ASP A 261 -7.11 27.35 4.16
N ALA A 262 -6.00 26.87 4.73
CA ALA A 262 -4.86 26.43 3.94
C ALA A 262 -5.09 25.07 3.24
N LEU A 263 -6.04 24.26 3.73
CA LEU A 263 -6.28 22.93 3.23
C LEU A 263 -7.13 22.95 1.94
N SER A 264 -6.68 22.19 0.95
CA SER A 264 -7.40 21.98 -0.31
C SER A 264 -7.38 20.52 -0.70
N PRO A 265 -8.47 19.98 -1.30
CA PRO A 265 -8.46 18.64 -1.89
C PRO A 265 -7.29 18.45 -2.88
N ASP A 266 -6.63 17.29 -2.84
CA ASP A 266 -5.54 16.96 -3.78
C ASP A 266 -5.90 15.74 -4.63
N MET A 267 -5.76 14.54 -4.11
CA MET A 267 -5.99 13.31 -4.85
C MET A 267 -6.69 12.27 -3.98
N SER A 268 -7.19 11.23 -4.62
CA SER A 268 -7.63 10.02 -3.93
C SER A 268 -7.08 8.76 -4.59
N GLY A 269 -7.08 7.66 -3.84
CA GLY A 269 -6.79 6.33 -4.34
C GLY A 269 -7.75 5.31 -3.74
N ILE A 270 -7.91 4.15 -4.37
CA ILE A 270 -8.80 3.09 -3.90
C ILE A 270 -7.97 1.85 -3.59
N ARG A 271 -8.07 1.38 -2.36
CA ARG A 271 -7.37 0.17 -1.88
C ARG A 271 -8.25 -1.06 -2.11
N PRO A 272 -7.72 -2.12 -2.76
CA PRO A 272 -8.42 -3.39 -2.94
C PRO A 272 -8.38 -4.23 -1.65
N LYS A 273 -9.07 -3.82 -0.59
CA LYS A 273 -9.03 -4.52 0.69
C LYS A 273 -9.91 -5.77 0.66
N VAL A 274 -9.43 -6.86 1.26
CA VAL A 274 -10.29 -8.00 1.65
C VAL A 274 -10.94 -7.74 3.02
N GLN A 275 -10.32 -6.92 3.85
CA GLN A 275 -10.83 -6.49 5.15
C GLN A 275 -11.96 -5.47 4.97
N GLY A 276 -13.09 -5.69 5.66
CA GLY A 276 -14.21 -4.75 5.73
C GLY A 276 -14.17 -3.83 6.95
N PRO A 277 -15.16 -2.94 7.08
CA PRO A 277 -15.30 -2.09 8.26
C PRO A 277 -15.47 -2.95 9.53
N GLY A 278 -14.63 -2.70 10.54
CA GLY A 278 -14.67 -3.43 11.81
C GLY A 278 -14.03 -4.82 11.82
N ASP A 279 -13.63 -5.34 10.67
CA ASP A 279 -12.91 -6.61 10.60
C ASP A 279 -11.50 -6.47 11.21
N PRO A 280 -10.92 -7.54 11.74
CA PRO A 280 -9.51 -7.54 12.10
C PRO A 280 -8.63 -7.29 10.87
N MET A 281 -7.37 -6.93 11.10
CA MET A 281 -6.43 -6.76 9.99
C MET A 281 -6.29 -8.05 9.20
N MET A 282 -6.46 -7.96 7.88
CA MET A 282 -6.33 -9.09 6.95
C MET A 282 -5.01 -8.99 6.17
N ASP A 283 -4.47 -10.15 5.84
CA ASP A 283 -3.23 -10.26 5.05
C ASP A 283 -3.49 -10.19 3.54
N PHE A 284 -2.41 -10.16 2.75
CA PHE A 284 -2.45 -10.48 1.33
C PHE A 284 -2.85 -11.93 1.12
N VAL A 285 -3.61 -12.21 0.07
CA VAL A 285 -3.79 -13.56 -0.44
C VAL A 285 -2.91 -13.69 -1.69
N ILE A 286 -1.86 -14.49 -1.58
CA ILE A 286 -0.98 -14.85 -2.71
C ILE A 286 -0.94 -16.37 -2.73
N ARG A 287 -1.64 -16.99 -3.69
CA ARG A 287 -1.90 -18.41 -3.65
C ARG A 287 -1.98 -19.01 -5.04
N GLU A 288 -1.39 -20.20 -5.20
CA GLU A 288 -1.62 -21.11 -6.31
C GLU A 288 -2.86 -21.98 -5.99
N GLU A 289 -3.76 -22.20 -6.95
CA GLU A 289 -5.10 -22.77 -6.75
C GLU A 289 -5.22 -24.24 -7.15
N GLY A 290 -4.13 -24.98 -7.25
CA GLY A 290 -4.11 -26.39 -7.66
C GLY A 290 -4.91 -27.30 -6.73
N ASP A 291 -4.95 -27.04 -5.43
CA ASP A 291 -5.76 -27.77 -4.47
C ASP A 291 -7.27 -27.56 -4.64
N ARG A 292 -7.67 -26.52 -5.40
CA ARG A 292 -9.04 -26.30 -5.87
C ARG A 292 -9.32 -26.87 -7.25
N GLY A 293 -8.39 -27.68 -7.80
CA GLY A 293 -8.50 -28.23 -9.15
C GLY A 293 -8.19 -27.23 -10.26
N MET A 294 -7.49 -26.14 -9.94
CA MET A 294 -7.14 -25.05 -10.86
C MET A 294 -5.62 -24.83 -10.94
N PRO A 295 -4.86 -25.88 -11.32
CA PRO A 295 -3.39 -25.81 -11.34
C PRO A 295 -2.90 -24.72 -12.30
N GLY A 296 -1.85 -24.03 -11.89
CA GLY A 296 -1.25 -22.93 -12.66
C GLY A 296 -1.98 -21.59 -12.55
N LEU A 297 -3.13 -21.50 -11.84
CA LEU A 297 -3.74 -20.22 -11.49
C LEU A 297 -3.12 -19.71 -10.18
N ILE A 298 -2.50 -18.53 -10.24
CA ILE A 298 -1.94 -17.85 -9.07
C ILE A 298 -2.71 -16.56 -8.84
N ASN A 299 -3.41 -16.46 -7.72
CA ASN A 299 -4.18 -15.29 -7.35
C ASN A 299 -3.40 -14.37 -6.40
N LEU A 300 -3.41 -13.07 -6.71
CA LEU A 300 -2.93 -11.99 -5.85
C LEU A 300 -4.13 -11.11 -5.48
N ILE A 301 -4.77 -11.43 -4.35
CA ILE A 301 -5.98 -10.74 -3.89
C ILE A 301 -5.64 -9.83 -2.71
N GLY A 302 -6.23 -8.63 -2.67
CA GLY A 302 -6.05 -7.72 -1.56
C GLY A 302 -4.67 -7.06 -1.49
N ILE A 303 -3.96 -6.95 -2.62
CA ILE A 303 -2.65 -6.28 -2.68
C ILE A 303 -2.85 -4.77 -2.57
N GLU A 304 -2.99 -4.30 -1.34
CA GLU A 304 -3.03 -2.89 -0.95
C GLU A 304 -1.66 -2.44 -0.37
N SER A 305 -1.60 -1.39 0.45
CA SER A 305 -0.37 -1.08 1.19
C SER A 305 0.01 -2.24 2.13
N PRO A 306 1.27 -2.70 2.09
CA PRO A 306 2.48 -2.13 1.49
C PRO A 306 2.86 -2.72 0.11
N GLY A 307 1.91 -3.09 -0.73
CA GLY A 307 2.13 -3.82 -1.99
C GLY A 307 3.19 -3.20 -2.91
N LEU A 308 3.23 -1.87 -3.03
CA LEU A 308 4.27 -1.21 -3.84
C LEU A 308 5.68 -1.51 -3.29
N THR A 309 5.89 -1.32 -1.99
CA THR A 309 7.18 -1.63 -1.35
C THR A 309 7.51 -3.11 -1.48
N ALA A 310 6.52 -3.98 -1.33
CA ALA A 310 6.67 -5.42 -1.40
C ALA A 310 6.77 -5.98 -2.83
N SER A 311 6.56 -5.17 -3.87
CA SER A 311 6.35 -5.62 -5.25
C SER A 311 7.42 -6.58 -5.78
N LEU A 312 8.70 -6.30 -5.56
CA LEU A 312 9.80 -7.18 -5.97
C LEU A 312 9.81 -8.50 -5.18
N ALA A 313 9.55 -8.43 -3.88
CA ALA A 313 9.45 -9.63 -3.04
C ALA A 313 8.21 -10.48 -3.38
N ILE A 314 7.09 -9.83 -3.74
CA ILE A 314 5.89 -10.50 -4.28
C ILE A 314 6.23 -11.20 -5.60
N GLY A 315 6.95 -10.54 -6.51
CA GLY A 315 7.38 -11.14 -7.78
C GLY A 315 8.24 -12.39 -7.58
N ASP A 316 9.19 -12.36 -6.64
CA ASP A 316 9.99 -13.53 -6.28
C ASP A 316 9.13 -14.66 -5.70
N HIS A 317 8.20 -14.33 -4.81
CA HIS A 317 7.29 -15.31 -4.20
C HIS A 317 6.36 -15.96 -5.25
N VAL A 318 5.81 -15.16 -6.17
CA VAL A 318 5.00 -15.69 -7.30
C VAL A 318 5.83 -16.59 -8.21
N ARG A 319 7.08 -16.25 -8.48
CA ARG A 319 7.99 -17.09 -9.25
C ARG A 319 8.22 -18.46 -8.59
N GLU A 320 8.35 -18.49 -7.26
CA GLU A 320 8.47 -19.75 -6.50
C GLU A 320 7.20 -20.61 -6.63
N LEU A 321 6.01 -19.97 -6.55
CA LEU A 321 4.72 -20.65 -6.76
C LEU A 321 4.51 -21.12 -8.21
N ALA A 322 5.11 -20.48 -9.19
CA ALA A 322 5.00 -20.85 -10.61
C ALA A 322 5.97 -21.96 -11.04
N CYS A 323 6.92 -22.33 -10.20
CA CYS A 323 7.87 -23.42 -10.46
C CYS A 323 7.33 -24.74 -9.88
N PHE A 324 6.52 -25.47 -10.67
CA PHE A 324 6.03 -26.82 -10.32
C PHE A 324 6.96 -27.88 -10.87
#